data_85b4544c14d67d0ebf6ca9e3f3b3054f
#
_entry.id   85b4544c14d67d0ebf6ca9e3f3b3054f
#
_cell.length_a   1.000
_cell.length_b   1.000
_cell.length_c   1.000
_cell.angle_alpha   90.00
_cell.angle_beta   90.00
_cell.angle_gamma   90.00
#
_symmetry.space_group_name_H-M   'P 1'
#
loop_
_entity.id
_entity.type
_entity.pdbx_description
1 polymer ?
#
loop_
_entity_poly.entity_id
_entity_poly.type
_entity_poly.pdbx_seq_one_letter_code
_entity_poly.pdbx_strand_id
1 'polypeptide(L)'
;FQSATFPLRISSSSRPLLQSLDNMFTNDQRQEERIGKYGTPRVQYLQELVSQFQNASNEELKEKTVANLANFAYDPFNFTFLRQLNVLELFLDCITEPNERLVEFGIGGICNSCADPANAAVVTQSGGIPLVIQCLSSPVRNTVNYALGALYYLCNELNKEDILKPEVVDVIKRYAASGAISVSFSNLAHAFLDKHASELN
;
A
#
# COMPACT_ATOMS: atom_id res chain seq x y z
N PHE A 1 6.36 -9.47 -13.66
CA PHE A 1 5.47 -8.72 -12.75
C PHE A 1 4.08 -9.32 -12.86
N GLN A 2 3.72 -10.19 -11.92
CA GLN A 2 2.34 -10.64 -11.75
C GLN A 2 1.57 -9.50 -11.12
N SER A 3 0.49 -9.06 -11.78
CA SER A 3 -0.48 -8.12 -11.22
C SER A 3 -0.99 -8.71 -9.89
N ALA A 4 -0.62 -8.07 -8.79
CA ALA A 4 -1.11 -8.43 -7.47
C ALA A 4 -2.63 -8.20 -7.45
N THR A 5 -3.38 -9.27 -7.54
CA THR A 5 -4.82 -9.28 -7.26
C THR A 5 -4.96 -9.12 -5.75
N PHE A 6 -5.38 -7.94 -5.29
CA PHE A 6 -5.66 -7.69 -3.89
C PHE A 6 -6.73 -8.63 -3.38
N PRO A 7 -6.48 -9.47 -2.36
CA PRO A 7 -7.54 -10.04 -1.59
C PRO A 7 -8.06 -8.97 -0.63
N LEU A 8 -9.13 -8.27 -1.01
CA LEU A 8 -9.93 -7.53 -0.06
C LEU A 8 -10.33 -8.51 1.06
N ARG A 9 -9.85 -8.28 2.28
CA ARG A 9 -10.36 -8.98 3.46
C ARG A 9 -11.80 -8.52 3.68
N ILE A 10 -12.74 -9.17 2.98
CA ILE A 10 -14.16 -9.05 3.29
C ILE A 10 -14.39 -9.84 4.57
N SER A 11 -14.72 -9.12 5.63
CA SER A 11 -15.16 -9.68 6.90
C SER A 11 -16.47 -10.46 6.68
N SER A 12 -16.41 -11.80 6.70
CA SER A 12 -17.55 -12.62 7.10
C SER A 12 -17.08 -14.01 7.51
N SER A 13 -17.45 -14.38 8.69
CA SER A 13 -17.47 -15.68 9.37
C SER A 13 -17.21 -16.91 8.48
N SER A 14 -15.99 -17.45 8.48
CA SER A 14 -15.73 -18.88 8.22
C SER A 14 -14.30 -19.22 8.68
N ARG A 15 -14.19 -20.02 9.71
CA ARG A 15 -12.93 -20.52 10.29
C ARG A 15 -11.97 -21.26 9.31
N PRO A 16 -12.41 -21.90 8.19
CA PRO A 16 -11.48 -22.53 7.25
C PRO A 16 -10.62 -21.56 6.42
N LEU A 17 -11.11 -20.32 6.20
CA LEU A 17 -10.38 -19.30 5.44
C LEU A 17 -9.21 -18.67 6.25
N LEU A 18 -9.31 -18.62 7.57
CA LEU A 18 -8.24 -18.10 8.44
C LEU A 18 -6.99 -18.99 8.38
N GLN A 19 -7.14 -20.32 8.39
CA GLN A 19 -6.00 -21.24 8.27
C GLN A 19 -5.29 -21.17 6.91
N SER A 20 -6.02 -20.84 5.83
CA SER A 20 -5.40 -20.66 4.50
C SER A 20 -4.63 -19.33 4.38
N LEU A 21 -5.06 -18.30 5.10
CA LEU A 21 -4.37 -16.99 5.15
C LEU A 21 -3.08 -17.05 5.99
N ASP A 22 -3.09 -17.78 7.10
CA ASP A 22 -1.89 -18.02 7.93
C ASP A 22 -0.78 -18.73 7.13
N ASN A 23 -1.15 -19.48 6.10
CA ASN A 23 -0.20 -20.12 5.19
C ASN A 23 0.34 -19.22 4.08
N MET A 24 -0.26 -18.06 3.83
CA MET A 24 0.21 -17.11 2.79
C MET A 24 1.33 -16.19 3.29
N PHE A 25 1.34 -15.88 4.57
CA PHE A 25 2.27 -14.91 5.15
C PHE A 25 3.43 -15.59 5.89
N THR A 26 4.50 -14.83 6.06
CA THR A 26 5.66 -15.24 6.84
C THR A 26 5.33 -15.24 8.34
N ASN A 27 5.99 -16.09 9.11
CA ASN A 27 6.05 -16.10 10.57
C ASN A 27 7.49 -16.37 11.04
N ASP A 28 7.74 -16.25 12.36
CA ASP A 28 9.09 -16.40 12.92
C ASP A 28 9.71 -17.73 12.56
N GLN A 29 8.98 -18.84 12.68
CA GLN A 29 9.47 -20.18 12.33
C GLN A 29 9.90 -20.27 10.86
N ARG A 30 9.08 -19.75 9.92
CA ARG A 30 9.43 -19.74 8.49
C ARG A 30 10.60 -18.82 8.18
N GLN A 31 10.77 -17.74 8.96
CA GLN A 31 11.95 -16.88 8.82
C GLN A 31 13.20 -17.62 9.31
N GLU A 32 13.16 -18.28 10.46
CA GLU A 32 14.27 -19.08 10.97
C GLU A 32 14.67 -20.18 9.98
N GLU A 33 13.71 -20.90 9.41
CA GLU A 33 13.95 -21.92 8.39
C GLU A 33 14.61 -21.36 7.11
N ARG A 34 14.18 -20.17 6.66
CA ARG A 34 14.72 -19.51 5.45
C ARG A 34 16.08 -18.88 5.68
N ILE A 35 16.28 -18.26 6.84
CA ILE A 35 17.54 -17.61 7.20
C ILE A 35 18.61 -18.66 7.46
N GLY A 36 18.23 -19.82 8.03
CA GLY A 36 19.19 -20.84 8.44
C GLY A 36 20.18 -20.29 9.47
N LYS A 37 21.26 -21.04 9.72
CA LYS A 37 22.24 -20.68 10.76
C LYS A 37 23.09 -19.43 10.42
N TYR A 38 23.14 -19.02 9.15
CA TYR A 38 24.06 -17.98 8.65
C TYR A 38 23.37 -16.90 7.79
N GLY A 39 22.04 -16.85 7.77
CA GLY A 39 21.30 -15.88 6.99
C GLY A 39 21.16 -14.52 7.68
N THR A 40 20.83 -13.49 6.91
CA THR A 40 20.60 -12.14 7.40
C THR A 40 19.22 -12.03 8.04
N PRO A 41 19.09 -11.57 9.30
CA PRO A 41 17.80 -11.29 9.91
C PRO A 41 16.95 -10.32 9.07
N ARG A 42 15.63 -10.48 9.10
CA ARG A 42 14.71 -9.69 8.27
C ARG A 42 14.89 -8.20 8.45
N VAL A 43 14.97 -7.72 9.68
CA VAL A 43 15.12 -6.28 9.98
C VAL A 43 16.44 -5.75 9.41
N GLN A 44 17.52 -6.49 9.50
CA GLN A 44 18.82 -6.10 8.95
C GLN A 44 18.76 -6.03 7.42
N TYR A 45 18.12 -7.02 6.77
CA TYR A 45 17.94 -7.00 5.31
C TYR A 45 17.13 -5.79 4.84
N LEU A 46 16.03 -5.46 5.54
CA LEU A 46 15.25 -4.26 5.23
C LEU A 46 16.05 -2.98 5.46
N GLN A 47 16.86 -2.92 6.51
CA GLN A 47 17.77 -1.79 6.76
C GLN A 47 18.81 -1.63 5.64
N GLU A 48 19.32 -2.73 5.11
CA GLU A 48 20.23 -2.72 3.95
C GLU A 48 19.54 -2.15 2.71
N LEU A 49 18.27 -2.50 2.45
CA LEU A 49 17.49 -1.93 1.36
C LEU A 49 17.27 -0.43 1.54
N VAL A 50 16.93 0.04 2.74
CA VAL A 50 16.79 1.48 3.03
C VAL A 50 18.12 2.19 2.76
N SER A 51 19.23 1.65 3.23
CA SER A 51 20.57 2.20 2.99
C SER A 51 20.93 2.22 1.51
N GLN A 52 20.58 1.19 0.76
CA GLN A 52 20.78 1.14 -0.70
C GLN A 52 19.97 2.21 -1.42
N PHE A 53 18.72 2.46 -1.00
CA PHE A 53 17.91 3.53 -1.58
C PHE A 53 18.53 4.91 -1.33
N GLN A 54 18.91 5.18 -0.08
CA GLN A 54 19.50 6.46 0.32
C GLN A 54 20.84 6.77 -0.38
N ASN A 55 21.64 5.72 -0.66
CA ASN A 55 22.95 5.82 -1.30
C ASN A 55 22.94 5.44 -2.79
N ALA A 56 21.75 5.35 -3.40
CA ALA A 56 21.63 4.94 -4.78
C ALA A 56 22.33 5.90 -5.73
N SER A 57 23.21 5.36 -6.58
CA SER A 57 24.01 6.13 -7.54
C SER A 57 23.22 6.53 -8.81
N ASN A 58 22.05 5.92 -9.04
CA ASN A 58 21.22 6.17 -10.21
C ASN A 58 19.75 5.82 -9.92
N GLU A 59 18.86 6.30 -10.78
CA GLU A 59 17.41 6.10 -10.67
C GLU A 59 17.00 4.61 -10.75
N GLU A 60 17.65 3.82 -11.59
CA GLU A 60 17.33 2.38 -11.73
C GLU A 60 17.52 1.62 -10.41
N LEU A 61 18.59 1.92 -9.68
CA LEU A 61 18.84 1.34 -8.37
C LEU A 61 17.80 1.79 -7.34
N LYS A 62 17.40 3.06 -7.35
CA LYS A 62 16.30 3.58 -6.50
C LYS A 62 15.00 2.83 -6.80
N GLU A 63 14.60 2.76 -8.07
CA GLU A 63 13.39 2.07 -8.52
C GLU A 63 13.37 0.60 -8.07
N LYS A 64 14.47 -0.12 -8.31
CA LYS A 64 14.60 -1.52 -7.91
C LYS A 64 14.49 -1.69 -6.39
N THR A 65 15.10 -0.80 -5.64
CA THR A 65 15.14 -0.90 -4.18
C THR A 65 13.77 -0.58 -3.56
N VAL A 66 13.09 0.49 -4.02
CA VAL A 66 11.75 0.82 -3.52
C VAL A 66 10.72 -0.24 -3.93
N ALA A 67 10.83 -0.82 -5.14
CA ALA A 67 9.99 -1.93 -5.55
C ALA A 67 10.15 -3.15 -4.61
N ASN A 68 11.37 -3.45 -4.19
CA ASN A 68 11.62 -4.52 -3.22
C ASN A 68 11.00 -4.19 -1.85
N LEU A 69 11.19 -2.98 -1.34
CA LEU A 69 10.56 -2.55 -0.09
C LEU A 69 9.03 -2.64 -0.15
N ALA A 70 8.42 -2.22 -1.27
CA ALA A 70 6.98 -2.32 -1.51
C ALA A 70 6.48 -3.77 -1.55
N ASN A 71 7.27 -4.70 -2.08
CA ASN A 71 6.96 -6.13 -2.03
C ASN A 71 7.00 -6.68 -0.59
N PHE A 72 7.98 -6.25 0.22
CA PHE A 72 8.02 -6.63 1.63
C PHE A 72 6.87 -6.04 2.45
N ALA A 73 6.35 -4.88 2.04
CA ALA A 73 5.19 -4.23 2.67
C ALA A 73 3.88 -5.02 2.49
N TYR A 74 3.83 -6.00 1.59
CA TYR A 74 2.67 -6.89 1.42
C TYR A 74 2.51 -7.90 2.57
N ASP A 75 3.62 -8.30 3.21
CA ASP A 75 3.60 -9.29 4.28
C ASP A 75 3.49 -8.62 5.66
N PRO A 76 2.41 -8.89 6.43
CA PRO A 76 2.18 -8.31 7.76
C PRO A 76 3.34 -8.53 8.75
N PHE A 77 4.11 -9.59 8.57
CA PHE A 77 5.31 -9.85 9.37
C PHE A 77 6.30 -8.68 9.36
N ASN A 78 6.32 -7.90 8.28
CA ASN A 78 7.26 -6.79 8.11
C ASN A 78 6.72 -5.44 8.64
N PHE A 79 5.43 -5.31 8.96
CA PHE A 79 4.80 -4.02 9.27
C PHE A 79 5.50 -3.24 10.38
N THR A 80 5.87 -3.91 11.47
CA THR A 80 6.60 -3.26 12.57
C THR A 80 8.00 -2.81 12.15
N PHE A 81 8.70 -3.60 11.35
CA PHE A 81 10.02 -3.25 10.85
C PHE A 81 9.97 -2.05 9.89
N LEU A 82 8.95 -1.98 9.03
CA LEU A 82 8.76 -0.84 8.12
C LEU A 82 8.58 0.47 8.90
N ARG A 83 7.82 0.45 10.00
CA ARG A 83 7.69 1.62 10.90
C ARG A 83 9.01 1.99 11.57
N GLN A 84 9.71 1.00 12.14
CA GLN A 84 10.98 1.22 12.84
C GLN A 84 12.08 1.79 11.94
N LEU A 85 12.04 1.47 10.66
CA LEU A 85 13.01 1.89 9.66
C LEU A 85 12.58 3.11 8.85
N ASN A 86 11.47 3.76 9.21
CA ASN A 86 10.88 4.93 8.54
C ASN A 86 10.63 4.69 7.03
N VAL A 87 10.24 3.45 6.66
CA VAL A 87 9.99 3.09 5.26
C VAL A 87 8.70 3.71 4.75
N LEU A 88 7.74 4.01 5.64
CA LEU A 88 6.49 4.65 5.25
C LEU A 88 6.72 6.09 4.78
N GLU A 89 7.58 6.83 5.47
CA GLU A 89 8.02 8.17 5.07
C GLU A 89 8.82 8.11 3.75
N LEU A 90 9.69 7.12 3.59
CA LEU A 90 10.39 6.90 2.33
C LEU A 90 9.42 6.66 1.15
N PHE A 91 8.33 5.90 1.36
CA PHE A 91 7.31 5.73 0.33
C PHE A 91 6.57 7.04 0.04
N LEU A 92 6.29 7.87 1.07
CA LEU A 92 5.70 9.20 0.88
C LEU A 92 6.62 10.12 0.08
N ASP A 93 7.92 10.11 0.34
CA ASP A 93 8.89 10.86 -0.46
C ASP A 93 8.86 10.39 -1.92
N CYS A 94 8.82 9.08 -2.18
CA CYS A 94 8.75 8.53 -3.53
C CYS A 94 7.53 9.00 -4.33
N ILE A 95 6.36 9.18 -3.70
CA ILE A 95 5.16 9.61 -4.43
C ILE A 95 5.14 11.12 -4.75
N THR A 96 6.13 11.87 -4.28
CA THR A 96 6.33 13.28 -4.64
C THR A 96 7.40 13.49 -5.73
N GLU A 97 8.07 12.41 -6.14
CA GLU A 97 9.12 12.45 -7.16
C GLU A 97 8.53 12.59 -8.58
N PRO A 98 9.27 13.20 -9.53
CA PRO A 98 8.82 13.27 -10.93
C PRO A 98 8.93 11.93 -11.66
N ASN A 99 9.61 10.95 -11.10
CA ASN A 99 9.77 9.61 -11.69
C ASN A 99 8.53 8.76 -11.43
N GLU A 100 7.73 8.53 -12.47
CA GLU A 100 6.48 7.77 -12.42
C GLU A 100 6.63 6.36 -11.83
N ARG A 101 7.79 5.73 -11.98
CA ARG A 101 8.04 4.39 -11.41
C ARG A 101 8.29 4.46 -9.90
N LEU A 102 8.97 5.50 -9.42
CA LEU A 102 9.10 5.75 -7.99
C LEU A 102 7.74 6.03 -7.36
N VAL A 103 6.91 6.83 -8.04
CA VAL A 103 5.52 7.09 -7.61
C VAL A 103 4.73 5.78 -7.55
N GLU A 104 4.76 4.95 -8.60
CA GLU A 104 4.04 3.66 -8.65
C GLU A 104 4.45 2.74 -7.50
N PHE A 105 5.75 2.58 -7.27
CA PHE A 105 6.24 1.68 -6.21
C PHE A 105 6.02 2.26 -4.81
N GLY A 106 6.17 3.57 -4.63
CA GLY A 106 5.89 4.26 -3.37
C GLY A 106 4.42 4.11 -2.94
N ILE A 107 3.49 4.43 -3.83
CA ILE A 107 2.05 4.28 -3.53
C ILE A 107 1.66 2.80 -3.35
N GLY A 108 2.32 1.88 -4.07
CA GLY A 108 2.17 0.44 -3.88
C GLY A 108 2.59 0.00 -2.48
N GLY A 109 3.71 0.50 -1.98
CA GLY A 109 4.20 0.26 -0.63
C GLY A 109 3.25 0.82 0.44
N ILE A 110 2.74 2.04 0.27
CA ILE A 110 1.73 2.65 1.14
C ILE A 110 0.47 1.79 1.17
N CYS A 111 -0.06 1.42 0.00
CA CYS A 111 -1.26 0.61 -0.10
C CYS A 111 -1.13 -0.74 0.62
N ASN A 112 0.00 -1.42 0.43
CA ASN A 112 0.26 -2.72 1.05
C ASN A 112 0.40 -2.61 2.57
N SER A 113 1.07 -1.58 3.08
CA SER A 113 1.33 -1.40 4.51
C SER A 113 0.14 -0.85 5.29
N CYS A 114 -0.74 -0.05 4.68
CA CYS A 114 -1.87 0.60 5.35
C CYS A 114 -3.02 -0.36 5.74
N ALA A 115 -2.92 -1.65 5.39
CA ALA A 115 -3.78 -2.68 5.98
C ALA A 115 -3.59 -2.81 7.50
N ASP A 116 -2.45 -2.37 8.03
CA ASP A 116 -2.18 -2.22 9.47
C ASP A 116 -2.57 -0.81 9.93
N PRO A 117 -3.47 -0.68 10.94
CA PRO A 117 -3.93 0.63 11.41
C PRO A 117 -2.80 1.52 11.97
N ALA A 118 -1.74 0.94 12.54
CA ALA A 118 -0.61 1.71 13.04
C ALA A 118 0.23 2.29 11.90
N ASN A 119 0.38 1.57 10.78
CA ASN A 119 1.00 2.09 9.57
C ASN A 119 0.14 3.19 8.93
N ALA A 120 -1.19 2.98 8.86
CA ALA A 120 -2.12 3.98 8.35
C ALA A 120 -2.06 5.29 9.18
N ALA A 121 -1.91 5.17 10.50
CA ALA A 121 -1.74 6.33 11.38
C ALA A 121 -0.44 7.10 11.08
N VAL A 122 0.68 6.42 10.85
CA VAL A 122 1.95 7.06 10.45
C VAL A 122 1.79 7.82 9.15
N VAL A 123 1.25 7.17 8.11
CA VAL A 123 1.00 7.82 6.81
C VAL A 123 0.11 9.07 6.96
N THR A 124 -0.95 8.99 7.77
CA THR A 124 -1.83 10.13 8.05
C THR A 124 -1.11 11.26 8.75
N GLN A 125 -0.36 10.95 9.82
CA GLN A 125 0.39 11.93 10.63
C GLN A 125 1.50 12.61 9.84
N SER A 126 2.10 11.90 8.89
CA SER A 126 3.13 12.42 7.97
C SER A 126 2.54 13.21 6.79
N GLY A 127 1.25 13.55 6.81
CA GLY A 127 0.60 14.36 5.76
C GLY A 127 0.37 13.59 4.45
N GLY A 128 0.30 12.26 4.49
CA GLY A 128 0.21 11.42 3.30
C GLY A 128 -1.14 11.47 2.57
N ILE A 129 -2.25 11.82 3.24
CA ILE A 129 -3.59 11.79 2.64
C ILE A 129 -3.68 12.63 1.35
N PRO A 130 -3.30 13.93 1.34
CA PRO A 130 -3.37 14.73 0.12
C PRO A 130 -2.46 14.20 -1.00
N LEU A 131 -1.30 13.62 -0.66
CA LEU A 131 -0.38 13.02 -1.63
C LEU A 131 -0.99 11.77 -2.27
N VAL A 132 -1.64 10.91 -1.49
CA VAL A 132 -2.35 9.72 -1.98
C VAL A 132 -3.54 10.13 -2.87
N ILE A 133 -4.31 11.17 -2.50
CA ILE A 133 -5.41 11.71 -3.32
C ILE A 133 -4.87 12.21 -4.66
N GLN A 134 -3.73 12.89 -4.69
CA GLN A 134 -3.10 13.36 -5.92
C GLN A 134 -2.77 12.20 -6.88
N CYS A 135 -2.38 11.04 -6.37
CA CYS A 135 -2.11 9.84 -7.17
C CYS A 135 -3.34 9.32 -7.95
N LEU A 136 -4.57 9.70 -7.56
CA LEU A 136 -5.78 9.37 -8.34
C LEU A 136 -5.79 10.01 -9.73
N SER A 137 -4.99 11.05 -9.97
CA SER A 137 -4.87 11.73 -11.27
C SER A 137 -3.68 11.24 -12.11
N SER A 138 -2.95 10.22 -11.66
CA SER A 138 -1.81 9.68 -12.39
C SER A 138 -2.21 9.06 -13.73
N PRO A 139 -1.40 9.23 -14.79
CA PRO A 139 -1.60 8.52 -16.05
C PRO A 139 -1.26 7.02 -15.94
N VAL A 140 -0.55 6.62 -14.87
CA VAL A 140 -0.13 5.24 -14.64
C VAL A 140 -1.25 4.47 -13.92
N ARG A 141 -1.75 3.44 -14.61
CA ARG A 141 -2.90 2.65 -14.14
C ARG A 141 -2.70 2.02 -12.75
N ASN A 142 -1.50 1.48 -12.51
CA ASN A 142 -1.22 0.84 -11.22
C ASN A 142 -1.16 1.86 -10.08
N THR A 143 -0.64 3.06 -10.33
CA THR A 143 -0.63 4.16 -9.36
C THR A 143 -2.05 4.48 -8.89
N VAL A 144 -3.01 4.60 -9.82
CA VAL A 144 -4.42 4.84 -9.47
C VAL A 144 -5.02 3.67 -8.68
N ASN A 145 -4.75 2.42 -9.08
CA ASN A 145 -5.22 1.25 -8.33
C ASN A 145 -4.71 1.24 -6.89
N TYR A 146 -3.42 1.49 -6.70
CA TYR A 146 -2.81 1.54 -5.38
C TYR A 146 -3.34 2.72 -4.56
N ALA A 147 -3.58 3.88 -5.18
CA ALA A 147 -4.17 5.03 -4.50
C ALA A 147 -5.59 4.73 -3.99
N LEU A 148 -6.45 4.12 -4.80
CA LEU A 148 -7.79 3.68 -4.39
C LEU A 148 -7.72 2.67 -3.23
N GLY A 149 -6.81 1.69 -3.30
CA GLY A 149 -6.59 0.71 -2.24
C GLY A 149 -6.05 1.35 -0.96
N ALA A 150 -5.12 2.30 -1.06
CA ALA A 150 -4.59 3.02 0.08
C ALA A 150 -5.68 3.85 0.78
N LEU A 151 -6.49 4.61 0.02
CA LEU A 151 -7.60 5.40 0.58
C LEU A 151 -8.63 4.52 1.27
N TYR A 152 -8.89 3.30 0.76
CA TYR A 152 -9.79 2.35 1.41
C TYR A 152 -9.38 2.01 2.84
N TYR A 153 -8.07 1.91 3.11
CA TYR A 153 -7.53 1.62 4.45
C TYR A 153 -7.30 2.89 5.28
N LEU A 154 -6.91 4.00 4.66
CA LEU A 154 -6.62 5.26 5.35
C LEU A 154 -7.88 5.94 5.88
N CYS A 155 -9.01 5.87 5.16
CA CYS A 155 -10.24 6.55 5.53
C CYS A 155 -10.82 5.99 6.85
N ASN A 156 -10.96 6.85 7.83
CA ASN A 156 -11.52 6.56 9.15
C ASN A 156 -12.20 7.81 9.74
N GLU A 157 -12.79 7.69 10.92
CA GLU A 157 -13.55 8.77 11.57
C GLU A 157 -12.75 10.07 11.80
N LEU A 158 -11.42 10.00 11.91
CA LEU A 158 -10.59 11.16 12.22
C LEU A 158 -10.21 11.98 10.97
N ASN A 159 -10.28 11.36 9.77
CA ASN A 159 -9.80 11.97 8.53
C ASN A 159 -10.81 11.89 7.37
N LYS A 160 -12.01 11.35 7.63
CA LYS A 160 -13.03 11.19 6.60
C LYS A 160 -13.43 12.51 5.94
N GLU A 161 -13.43 13.62 6.67
CA GLU A 161 -13.76 14.95 6.14
C GLU A 161 -12.74 15.41 5.09
N ASP A 162 -11.49 15.00 5.21
CA ASP A 162 -10.46 15.31 4.22
C ASP A 162 -10.53 14.40 2.98
N ILE A 163 -10.89 13.15 3.17
CA ILE A 163 -10.93 12.14 2.10
C ILE A 163 -12.28 12.16 1.34
N LEU A 164 -13.40 12.40 2.05
CA LEU A 164 -14.73 12.38 1.46
C LEU A 164 -15.18 13.76 0.92
N LYS A 165 -14.24 14.64 0.58
CA LYS A 165 -14.56 15.88 -0.13
C LYS A 165 -15.27 15.58 -1.44
N PRO A 166 -16.27 16.39 -1.85
CA PRO A 166 -17.06 16.15 -3.06
C PRO A 166 -16.22 15.88 -4.30
N GLU A 167 -15.15 16.64 -4.50
CA GLU A 167 -14.25 16.49 -5.63
C GLU A 167 -13.50 15.15 -5.64
N VAL A 168 -13.15 14.60 -4.47
CA VAL A 168 -12.50 13.29 -4.36
C VAL A 168 -13.50 12.17 -4.62
N VAL A 169 -14.68 12.27 -3.99
CA VAL A 169 -15.78 11.31 -4.17
C VAL A 169 -16.21 11.24 -5.64
N ASP A 170 -16.30 12.37 -6.34
CA ASP A 170 -16.65 12.43 -7.76
C ASP A 170 -15.59 11.75 -8.65
N VAL A 171 -14.31 11.87 -8.32
CA VAL A 171 -13.23 11.13 -9.01
C VAL A 171 -13.42 9.63 -8.79
N ILE A 172 -13.65 9.20 -7.57
CA ILE A 172 -13.83 7.78 -7.22
C ILE A 172 -15.10 7.21 -7.89
N LYS A 173 -16.22 7.95 -7.92
CA LYS A 173 -17.44 7.57 -8.65
C LYS A 173 -17.19 7.36 -10.15
N ARG A 174 -16.36 8.19 -10.78
CA ARG A 174 -15.96 8.00 -12.19
C ARG A 174 -15.17 6.71 -12.39
N TYR A 175 -14.28 6.35 -11.47
CA TYR A 175 -13.58 5.06 -11.51
C TYR A 175 -14.54 3.89 -11.28
N ALA A 176 -15.51 4.00 -10.38
CA ALA A 176 -16.54 2.99 -10.17
C ALA A 176 -17.35 2.74 -11.45
N ALA A 177 -17.72 3.79 -12.19
CA ALA A 177 -18.44 3.70 -13.46
C ALA A 177 -17.59 3.16 -14.63
N SER A 178 -16.28 3.07 -14.49
CA SER A 178 -15.34 2.69 -15.57
C SER A 178 -15.16 1.17 -15.76
N GLY A 179 -16.07 0.34 -15.28
CA GLY A 179 -15.97 -1.13 -15.29
C GLY A 179 -15.69 -1.73 -16.67
N ALA A 180 -16.19 -1.11 -17.75
CA ALA A 180 -15.91 -1.52 -19.12
C ALA A 180 -14.43 -1.29 -19.54
N ILE A 181 -13.74 -0.34 -18.89
CA ILE A 181 -12.34 0.01 -19.18
C ILE A 181 -11.40 -0.73 -18.22
N SER A 182 -11.78 -0.82 -16.96
CA SER A 182 -10.97 -1.46 -15.91
C SER A 182 -11.82 -2.03 -14.78
N VAL A 183 -11.94 -3.35 -14.76
CA VAL A 183 -12.62 -4.08 -13.68
C VAL A 183 -11.93 -3.80 -12.31
N SER A 184 -10.60 -3.68 -12.30
CA SER A 184 -9.85 -3.41 -11.07
C SER A 184 -10.21 -2.05 -10.47
N PHE A 185 -10.24 -0.99 -11.27
CA PHE A 185 -10.65 0.35 -10.81
C PHE A 185 -12.06 0.33 -10.26
N SER A 186 -12.99 -0.25 -11.04
CA SER A 186 -14.39 -0.31 -10.66
C SER A 186 -14.58 -1.04 -9.33
N ASN A 187 -13.96 -2.20 -9.15
CA ASN A 187 -14.08 -2.97 -7.91
C ASN A 187 -13.52 -2.24 -6.69
N LEU A 188 -12.34 -1.62 -6.80
CA LEU A 188 -11.73 -0.87 -5.70
C LEU A 188 -12.53 0.38 -5.36
N ALA A 189 -13.01 1.10 -6.38
CA ALA A 189 -13.81 2.30 -6.21
C ALA A 189 -15.18 1.97 -5.58
N HIS A 190 -15.86 0.91 -6.02
CA HIS A 190 -17.09 0.45 -5.37
C HIS A 190 -16.85 0.04 -3.93
N ALA A 191 -15.80 -0.74 -3.65
CA ALA A 191 -15.48 -1.15 -2.28
C ALA A 191 -15.23 0.06 -1.36
N PHE A 192 -14.56 1.11 -1.87
CA PHE A 192 -14.37 2.36 -1.13
C PHE A 192 -15.72 3.07 -0.86
N LEU A 193 -16.53 3.27 -1.90
CA LEU A 193 -17.81 3.97 -1.79
C LEU A 193 -18.79 3.24 -0.86
N ASP A 194 -18.89 1.92 -0.97
CA ASP A 194 -19.74 1.09 -0.13
C ASP A 194 -19.36 1.16 1.35
N LYS A 195 -18.06 1.23 1.62
CA LYS A 195 -17.55 1.25 3.00
C LYS A 195 -17.64 2.63 3.64
N HIS A 196 -17.32 3.70 2.89
CA HIS A 196 -17.04 5.01 3.47
C HIS A 196 -18.01 6.11 3.03
N ALA A 197 -18.71 5.96 1.90
CA ALA A 197 -19.55 6.98 1.32
C ALA A 197 -21.03 6.56 1.18
N SER A 198 -21.44 5.46 1.79
CA SER A 198 -22.82 4.94 1.72
C SER A 198 -23.87 5.90 2.26
N GLU A 199 -23.50 6.80 3.17
CA GLU A 199 -24.38 7.81 3.76
C GLU A 199 -24.43 9.13 2.97
N LEU A 200 -23.62 9.27 1.91
CA LEU A 200 -23.52 10.48 1.07
C LEU A 200 -24.42 10.42 -0.18
N ASN A 201 -25.27 9.42 -0.30
CA ASN A 201 -26.21 9.22 -1.42
C ASN A 201 -27.62 9.69 -1.05
#